data_10e9f87de5c9d6413b93c0db20aa863c
#
_entry.id   10e9f87de5c9d6413b93c0db20aa863c
#
_cell.length_a   1.000
_cell.length_b   1.000
_cell.length_c   1.000
_cell.angle_alpha   90.00
_cell.angle_beta   90.00
_cell.angle_gamma   90.00
#
_symmetry.space_group_name_H-M   'P 1'
#
loop_
_entity.id
_entity.type
_entity.pdbx_description
1 polymer ?
#
loop_
_entity_poly.entity_id
_entity_poly.type
_entity_poly.pdbx_seq_one_letter_code
_entity_poly.pdbx_strand_id
1 'polypeptide(L)'
;MKFYGTLGTACNTPEILSALFAAGMTGVRLNLSHVELTDCRELLQEIYWPAAKEAGVEAELIIDLQGPELRVGKMENAMAFPEGQLVVLGRGGVPVPQTILDYAEVGYEISLDDSALLIRVEEHEG
;
A
#
# COMPACT_ATOMS: atom_id res chain seq x y z
N MET A 1 5.37 -9.62 -26.37
CA MET A 1 4.44 -9.54 -25.23
C MET A 1 5.24 -9.01 -24.05
N LYS A 2 4.65 -8.14 -23.21
CA LYS A 2 5.36 -7.59 -22.04
C LYS A 2 4.83 -8.25 -20.78
N PHE A 3 5.72 -8.61 -19.86
CA PHE A 3 5.40 -9.22 -18.57
C PHE A 3 5.98 -8.38 -17.44
N TYR A 4 5.12 -8.02 -16.49
CA TYR A 4 5.50 -7.22 -15.33
C TYR A 4 5.24 -8.00 -14.04
N GLY A 5 6.19 -7.94 -13.11
CA GLY A 5 6.04 -8.41 -11.75
C GLY A 5 5.86 -7.25 -10.77
N THR A 6 5.17 -7.43 -9.67
CA THR A 6 5.18 -6.43 -8.58
C THR A 6 6.46 -6.58 -7.77
N LEU A 7 7.23 -5.50 -7.66
CA LEU A 7 8.45 -5.46 -6.87
C LEU A 7 8.10 -5.39 -5.39
N GLY A 8 8.53 -6.37 -4.63
CA GLY A 8 8.26 -6.48 -3.21
C GLY A 8 9.33 -7.30 -2.50
N THR A 9 9.15 -7.56 -1.21
CA THR A 9 10.13 -8.24 -0.35
C THR A 9 10.52 -9.64 -0.83
N ALA A 10 9.65 -10.31 -1.59
CA ALA A 10 9.90 -11.63 -2.13
C ALA A 10 10.81 -11.65 -3.37
N CYS A 11 11.07 -10.49 -3.99
CA CYS A 11 11.83 -10.39 -5.24
C CYS A 11 12.77 -9.16 -5.27
N ASN A 12 13.32 -8.79 -4.15
CA ASN A 12 14.18 -7.61 -3.97
C ASN A 12 15.67 -7.95 -3.91
N THR A 13 16.08 -9.08 -4.46
CA THR A 13 17.50 -9.45 -4.54
C THR A 13 17.96 -9.59 -6.00
N PRO A 14 19.25 -9.34 -6.29
CA PRO A 14 19.80 -9.44 -7.64
C PRO A 14 19.55 -10.80 -8.29
N GLU A 15 19.73 -11.89 -7.53
CA GLU A 15 19.61 -13.26 -8.03
C GLU A 15 18.18 -13.57 -8.49
N ILE A 16 17.17 -13.16 -7.69
CA ILE A 16 15.77 -13.39 -8.02
C ILE A 16 15.36 -12.53 -9.22
N LEU A 17 15.78 -11.26 -9.26
CA LEU A 17 15.47 -10.40 -10.40
C LEU A 17 16.13 -10.89 -11.69
N SER A 18 17.38 -11.32 -11.62
CA SER A 18 18.07 -11.92 -12.79
C SER A 18 17.35 -13.17 -13.29
N ALA A 19 16.89 -14.04 -12.39
CA ALA A 19 16.10 -15.21 -12.75
C ALA A 19 14.75 -14.86 -13.37
N LEU A 20 14.06 -13.83 -12.87
CA LEU A 20 12.80 -13.33 -13.43
C LEU A 20 13.01 -12.73 -14.82
N PHE A 21 14.06 -11.96 -15.05
CA PHE A 21 14.41 -11.43 -16.36
C PHE A 21 14.75 -12.57 -17.34
N ALA A 22 15.51 -13.57 -16.90
CA ALA A 22 15.82 -14.75 -17.70
C ALA A 22 14.56 -15.57 -18.07
N ALA A 23 13.55 -15.56 -17.20
CA ALA A 23 12.25 -16.18 -17.46
C ALA A 23 11.33 -15.35 -18.38
N GLY A 24 11.76 -14.16 -18.80
CA GLY A 24 11.04 -13.32 -19.77
C GLY A 24 10.32 -12.11 -19.17
N MET A 25 10.57 -11.77 -17.90
CA MET A 25 10.06 -10.52 -17.32
C MET A 25 10.64 -9.32 -18.08
N THR A 26 9.79 -8.34 -18.37
CA THR A 26 10.16 -7.13 -19.14
C THR A 26 10.13 -5.86 -18.31
N GLY A 27 9.65 -5.94 -17.07
CA GLY A 27 9.59 -4.79 -16.18
C GLY A 27 8.96 -5.13 -14.84
N VAL A 28 8.91 -4.14 -13.97
CA VAL A 28 8.28 -4.27 -12.65
C VAL A 28 7.30 -3.14 -12.39
N ARG A 29 6.33 -3.43 -11.53
CA ARG A 29 5.43 -2.46 -10.92
C ARG A 29 5.90 -2.20 -9.49
N LEU A 30 6.16 -0.94 -9.17
CA LEU A 30 6.43 -0.45 -7.82
C LEU A 30 5.16 0.17 -7.25
N ASN A 31 4.61 -0.41 -6.19
CA ASN A 31 3.40 0.08 -5.56
C ASN A 31 3.75 1.02 -4.40
N LEU A 32 3.43 2.30 -4.54
CA LEU A 32 3.67 3.33 -3.53
C LEU A 32 2.57 3.45 -2.47
N SER A 33 1.60 2.54 -2.44
CA SER A 33 0.59 2.52 -1.37
C SER A 33 1.17 2.16 0.01
N HIS A 34 2.37 1.57 0.06
CA HIS A 34 2.97 1.07 1.29
C HIS A 34 4.40 1.57 1.54
N VAL A 35 5.02 2.22 0.57
CA VAL A 35 6.40 2.69 0.63
C VAL A 35 6.52 4.06 -0.03
N GLU A 36 7.47 4.87 0.42
CA GLU A 36 7.83 6.12 -0.24
C GLU A 36 8.82 5.84 -1.39
N LEU A 37 8.74 6.60 -2.48
CA LEU A 37 9.65 6.44 -3.61
C LEU A 37 11.11 6.66 -3.20
N THR A 38 11.36 7.56 -2.26
CA THR A 38 12.68 7.82 -1.70
C THR A 38 13.30 6.60 -1.03
N ASP A 39 12.49 5.78 -0.36
CA ASP A 39 12.93 4.57 0.33
C ASP A 39 13.28 3.44 -0.66
N CYS A 40 12.75 3.54 -1.88
CA CYS A 40 13.01 2.57 -2.95
C CYS A 40 14.27 2.89 -3.78
N ARG A 41 14.97 3.99 -3.49
CA ARG A 41 16.11 4.44 -4.30
C ARG A 41 17.20 3.38 -4.39
N GLU A 42 17.64 2.84 -3.26
CA GLU A 42 18.69 1.82 -3.21
C GLU A 42 18.27 0.56 -3.98
N LEU A 43 17.04 0.08 -3.74
CA LEU A 43 16.48 -1.07 -4.44
C LEU A 43 16.48 -0.88 -5.97
N LEU A 44 16.11 0.30 -6.44
CA LEU A 44 16.08 0.59 -7.87
C LEU A 44 17.48 0.76 -8.46
N GLN A 45 18.35 1.53 -7.81
CA GLN A 45 19.66 1.90 -8.35
C GLN A 45 20.70 0.80 -8.20
N GLU A 46 20.70 0.08 -7.07
CA GLU A 46 21.74 -0.89 -6.73
C GLU A 46 21.33 -2.35 -7.07
N ILE A 47 20.03 -2.62 -7.23
CA ILE A 47 19.54 -3.98 -7.43
C ILE A 47 18.80 -4.11 -8.76
N TYR A 48 17.70 -3.38 -8.95
CA TYR A 48 16.82 -3.58 -10.10
C TYR A 48 17.49 -3.24 -11.44
N TRP A 49 18.00 -2.03 -11.61
CA TRP A 49 18.62 -1.61 -12.85
C TRP A 49 19.91 -2.38 -13.18
N PRO A 50 20.79 -2.69 -12.21
CA PRO A 50 21.93 -3.56 -12.45
C PRO A 50 21.54 -4.96 -12.91
N ALA A 51 20.55 -5.59 -12.26
CA ALA A 51 20.07 -6.92 -12.66
C ALA A 51 19.49 -6.94 -14.07
N ALA A 52 18.71 -5.92 -14.45
CA ALA A 52 18.19 -5.78 -15.81
C ALA A 52 19.30 -5.62 -16.84
N LYS A 53 20.30 -4.79 -16.53
CA LYS A 53 21.47 -4.57 -17.40
C LYS A 53 22.28 -5.84 -17.59
N GLU A 54 22.53 -6.59 -16.52
CA GLU A 54 23.25 -7.86 -16.56
C GLU A 54 22.50 -8.91 -17.40
N ALA A 55 21.17 -8.96 -17.27
CA ALA A 55 20.31 -9.83 -18.08
C ALA A 55 20.16 -9.38 -19.54
N GLY A 56 20.67 -8.20 -19.91
CA GLY A 56 20.53 -7.64 -21.26
C GLY A 56 19.11 -7.23 -21.61
N VAL A 57 18.28 -6.93 -20.62
CA VAL A 57 16.87 -6.54 -20.77
C VAL A 57 16.74 -5.02 -20.66
N GLU A 58 16.09 -4.40 -21.65
CA GLU A 58 15.62 -3.02 -21.54
C GLU A 58 14.34 -3.01 -20.68
N ALA A 59 14.54 -3.04 -19.36
CA ALA A 59 13.46 -3.20 -18.42
C ALA A 59 12.67 -1.89 -18.22
N GLU A 60 11.37 -2.03 -17.98
CA GLU A 60 10.45 -0.92 -17.72
C GLU A 60 10.07 -0.87 -16.24
N LEU A 61 9.88 0.33 -15.72
CA LEU A 61 9.39 0.58 -14.36
C LEU A 61 8.01 1.25 -14.43
N ILE A 62 7.01 0.59 -13.87
CA ILE A 62 5.68 1.16 -13.64
C ILE A 62 5.65 1.64 -12.18
N ILE A 63 5.41 2.92 -11.98
CA ILE A 63 5.20 3.49 -10.65
C ILE A 63 3.69 3.66 -10.45
N ASP A 64 3.14 2.88 -9.52
CA ASP A 64 1.72 2.92 -9.16
C ASP A 64 1.55 3.82 -7.93
N LEU A 65 0.98 4.98 -8.16
CA LEU A 65 0.77 6.00 -7.14
C LEU A 65 -0.45 5.64 -6.28
N GLN A 66 -0.37 5.90 -4.99
CA GLN A 66 -1.47 5.66 -4.06
C GLN A 66 -2.76 6.39 -4.45
N GLY A 67 -2.66 7.57 -5.09
CA GLY A 67 -3.81 8.41 -5.37
C GLY A 67 -4.42 9.02 -4.10
N PRO A 68 -5.65 9.59 -4.20
CA PRO A 68 -6.34 10.24 -3.08
C PRO A 68 -7.08 9.22 -2.20
N GLU A 69 -6.39 8.20 -1.70
CA GLU A 69 -7.00 7.19 -0.81
C GLU A 69 -7.15 7.72 0.61
N LEU A 70 -8.30 7.43 1.22
CA LEU A 70 -8.53 7.62 2.64
C LEU A 70 -8.05 6.36 3.38
N ARG A 71 -6.98 6.46 4.15
CA ARG A 71 -6.41 5.33 4.87
C ARG A 71 -6.42 5.56 6.37
N VAL A 72 -6.60 4.47 7.10
CA VAL A 72 -6.32 4.42 8.54
C VAL A 72 -4.85 4.75 8.78
N GLY A 73 -4.57 5.60 9.74
CA GLY A 73 -3.21 5.99 10.09
C GLY A 73 -2.39 4.85 10.70
N LYS A 74 -1.11 5.08 10.91
CA LYS A 74 -0.22 4.08 11.53
C LYS A 74 -0.65 3.82 12.97
N MET A 75 -0.74 2.55 13.33
CA MET A 75 -1.00 2.07 14.68
C MET A 75 0.19 1.24 15.16
N GLU A 76 0.55 1.38 16.43
CA GLU A 76 1.66 0.61 17.01
C GLU A 76 1.31 -0.88 17.18
N ASN A 77 0.02 -1.16 17.43
CA ASN A 77 -0.47 -2.52 17.65
C ASN A 77 -1.74 -2.77 16.84
N ALA A 78 -1.95 -4.01 16.43
CA ALA A 78 -3.21 -4.44 15.86
C ALA A 78 -4.35 -4.27 16.88
N MET A 79 -5.49 -3.74 16.44
CA MET A 79 -6.69 -3.59 17.25
C MET A 79 -7.73 -4.60 16.78
N ALA A 80 -8.37 -5.28 17.71
CA ALA A 80 -9.47 -6.20 17.43
C ALA A 80 -10.78 -5.58 17.93
N PHE A 81 -11.78 -5.57 17.06
CA PHE A 81 -13.11 -5.05 17.38
C PHE A 81 -14.15 -6.16 17.21
N PRO A 82 -14.66 -6.74 18.30
CA PRO A 82 -15.82 -7.63 18.23
C PRO A 82 -17.03 -6.92 17.61
N GLU A 83 -17.86 -7.67 16.91
CA GLU A 83 -19.11 -7.17 16.35
C GLU A 83 -19.98 -6.52 17.43
N GLY A 84 -20.54 -5.34 17.13
CA GLY A 84 -21.36 -4.57 18.05
C GLY A 84 -20.60 -3.74 19.09
N GLN A 85 -19.26 -3.75 19.05
CA GLN A 85 -18.46 -2.91 19.94
C GLN A 85 -18.38 -1.46 19.42
N LEU A 86 -18.48 -0.49 20.33
CA LEU A 86 -18.20 0.90 20.01
C LEU A 86 -16.70 1.11 19.80
N VAL A 87 -16.37 1.84 18.77
CA VAL A 87 -15.00 2.19 18.36
C VAL A 87 -14.90 3.68 18.21
N VAL A 88 -13.86 4.26 18.78
CA VAL A 88 -13.54 5.69 18.58
C VAL A 88 -12.67 5.84 17.35
N LEU A 89 -13.09 6.67 16.39
CA LEU A 89 -12.27 7.11 15.27
C LEU A 89 -11.68 8.49 15.59
N GLY A 90 -10.41 8.70 15.22
CA GLY A 90 -9.71 9.96 15.46
C GLY A 90 -8.94 9.97 16.77
N ARG A 91 -8.95 11.10 17.46
CA ARG A 91 -8.12 11.32 18.65
C ARG A 91 -8.46 10.35 19.79
N GLY A 92 -7.46 9.58 20.20
CA GLY A 92 -7.62 8.58 21.28
C GLY A 92 -8.19 7.24 20.86
N GLY A 93 -8.44 7.04 19.56
CA GLY A 93 -8.93 5.80 18.98
C GLY A 93 -8.17 5.42 17.71
N VAL A 94 -8.88 4.86 16.74
CA VAL A 94 -8.33 4.51 15.44
C VAL A 94 -7.97 5.80 14.69
N PRO A 95 -6.70 6.01 14.33
CA PRO A 95 -6.29 7.22 13.63
C PRO A 95 -6.87 7.21 12.20
N VAL A 96 -7.66 8.20 11.88
CA VAL A 96 -8.23 8.41 10.55
C VAL A 96 -7.95 9.84 10.08
N PRO A 97 -7.91 10.10 8.76
CA PRO A 97 -7.80 11.44 8.23
C PRO A 97 -8.92 12.35 8.74
N GLN A 98 -8.60 13.61 9.04
CA GLN A 98 -9.58 14.59 9.52
C GLN A 98 -10.77 14.72 8.57
N THR A 99 -10.54 14.59 7.26
CA THR A 99 -11.59 14.60 6.24
C THR A 99 -12.70 13.57 6.52
N ILE A 100 -12.37 12.39 7.06
CA ILE A 100 -13.40 11.40 7.42
C ILE A 100 -14.26 11.92 8.56
N LEU A 101 -13.63 12.52 9.57
CA LEU A 101 -14.33 13.08 10.72
C LEU A 101 -15.21 14.28 10.34
N ASP A 102 -14.73 15.13 9.42
CA ASP A 102 -15.47 16.32 8.98
C ASP A 102 -16.75 15.99 8.20
N TYR A 103 -16.79 14.83 7.52
CA TYR A 103 -17.94 14.42 6.71
C TYR A 103 -18.80 13.32 7.34
N ALA A 104 -18.34 12.68 8.42
CA ALA A 104 -19.10 11.64 9.09
C ALA A 104 -20.28 12.23 9.88
N GLU A 105 -21.48 11.78 9.60
CA GLU A 105 -22.69 12.17 10.33
C GLU A 105 -23.30 10.95 11.03
N VAL A 106 -24.01 11.17 12.12
CA VAL A 106 -24.72 10.09 12.83
C VAL A 106 -25.65 9.33 11.88
N GLY A 107 -25.53 8.02 11.89
CA GLY A 107 -26.25 7.12 10.99
C GLY A 107 -25.49 6.76 9.69
N TYR A 108 -24.39 7.44 9.38
CA TYR A 108 -23.56 7.06 8.23
C TYR A 108 -22.87 5.72 8.46
N GLU A 109 -22.64 5.01 7.38
CA GLU A 109 -21.86 3.77 7.36
C GLU A 109 -20.50 4.03 6.72
N ILE A 110 -19.45 3.64 7.42
CA ILE A 110 -18.07 3.72 6.96
C ILE A 110 -17.59 2.30 6.67
N SER A 111 -17.19 2.08 5.44
CA SER A 111 -16.60 0.81 4.99
C SER A 111 -15.08 0.85 5.07
N LEU A 112 -14.49 -0.17 5.66
CA LEU A 112 -13.04 -0.36 5.77
C LEU A 112 -12.62 -1.67 5.12
N ASP A 113 -11.37 -1.71 4.64
CA ASP A 113 -10.74 -2.90 4.08
C ASP A 113 -11.58 -3.56 2.98
N ASP A 114 -11.86 -2.81 1.91
CA ASP A 114 -12.68 -3.25 0.77
C ASP A 114 -14.03 -3.86 1.19
N SER A 115 -14.67 -3.25 2.19
CA SER A 115 -15.96 -3.68 2.76
C SER A 115 -15.89 -4.91 3.66
N ALA A 116 -14.70 -5.33 4.08
CA ALA A 116 -14.56 -6.40 5.07
C ALA A 116 -15.08 -6.00 6.45
N LEU A 117 -15.01 -4.69 6.77
CA LEU A 117 -15.55 -4.12 8.01
C LEU A 117 -16.54 -3.00 7.67
N LEU A 118 -17.67 -3.00 8.36
CA LEU A 118 -18.68 -1.96 8.28
C LEU A 118 -18.89 -1.36 9.67
N ILE A 119 -18.75 -0.04 9.77
CA ILE A 119 -18.93 0.72 11.01
C ILE A 119 -20.08 1.70 10.80
N ARG A 120 -20.98 1.81 11.77
CA ARG A 120 -21.99 2.85 11.79
C ARG A 120 -21.60 3.96 12.75
N VAL A 121 -21.77 5.20 12.34
CA VAL A 121 -21.56 6.36 13.20
C VAL A 121 -22.74 6.49 14.17
N GLU A 122 -22.49 6.26 15.46
CA GLU A 122 -23.50 6.37 16.52
C GLU A 122 -23.50 7.75 17.17
N GLU A 123 -22.31 8.34 17.33
CA GLU A 123 -22.12 9.66 17.91
C GLU A 123 -21.04 10.42 17.14
N HIS A 124 -21.16 11.74 17.06
CA HIS A 124 -20.18 12.62 16.45
C HIS A 124 -19.92 13.80 17.38
N GLU A 125 -18.68 13.90 17.86
CA GLU A 125 -18.20 15.05 18.60
C GLU A 125 -17.62 16.07 17.61
N GLY A 126 -18.22 17.25 17.54
CA GLY A 126 -17.82 18.33 16.61
C GLY A 126 -16.50 18.99 16.95
#